data_58255cc9d70fc7d15418d94eca49a661
#
_entry.id   58255cc9d70fc7d15418d94eca49a661
#
_cell.length_a   1.000
_cell.length_b   1.000
_cell.length_c   1.000
_cell.angle_alpha   90.00
_cell.angle_beta   90.00
_cell.angle_gamma   90.00
#
_symmetry.space_group_name_H-M   'P 1'
#
loop_
_entity.id
_entity.type
_entity.pdbx_description
1 polymer ?
#
loop_
_entity_poly.entity_id
_entity_poly.type
_entity_poly.pdbx_seq_one_letter_code
_entity_poly.pdbx_strand_id
1 'polypeptide(L)'
;MRYTYVRQHDTTDCAAACLAMVCLHYKKEITITRLRDMMGTDLKGTNLVGLQKAANELGFTTAAVRVDRENFLSDFSLPCIAQVITDQGLAHFVVVFKKTTIRDDGERRKHMLDEAEQVKEAEEKGKKHKCKDYVIIGDPATELKKISLDEFYKNFTGVLLLLNPTSEFNVSQRKKLAPGAPGYEAQQASEKNDGKPNRWGMMKRYIDLLLPQKKLFFYAILSSVITTILGIASSMFNKILMDEVLPYGLDNLLVTLIIVFSMVSLTSSLIGFVRQWVLIHLSIKIDIPLMLGYFGHIFHLPMKFFATRKTGDITTRYSDANTIKSIFTSIALSLVMDISMAIITGIILFRMNAMLFSISLFMALVSILLVLVFKQPYKRINEETMIQSAALNSQMIESLRGIETIKCNANEDTQLENLEKEYIKSLKISLRSSRISTGQGLISTFISTGFSMLTTYVGISQVLHGEMTLGGFMAFSTLSSYFTSPLSNLIGLQMSIQEAGISMKRLTEIMDYPAEDENDKGYELTPLEKVEGDIEFKDVTFRYGNRAPALDHISFTIPAGKKVALVGSSGSGKSTITKLLLKYYEPESGTISVGGVDLDEYSNASVRRAIA
;
A
#
# COMPACT_ATOMS: atom_id res chain seq x y z
N MET A 1 -0.06 26.48 0.80
CA MET A 1 0.14 25.21 0.06
C MET A 1 0.38 24.10 1.07
N ARG A 2 -0.28 22.97 0.94
CA ARG A 2 -0.08 21.80 1.83
C ARG A 2 1.12 21.06 1.26
N TYR A 3 2.19 20.87 2.05
CA TYR A 3 3.36 20.11 1.62
C TYR A 3 2.98 18.66 1.32
N THR A 4 3.55 18.09 0.27
CA THR A 4 3.28 16.72 -0.15
C THR A 4 4.22 15.75 0.56
N TYR A 5 3.72 14.59 0.96
CA TYR A 5 4.50 13.59 1.65
C TYR A 5 4.28 12.21 1.04
N VAL A 6 5.36 11.53 0.72
CA VAL A 6 5.39 10.14 0.23
C VAL A 6 6.39 9.37 1.08
N ARG A 7 5.92 8.30 1.70
CA ARG A 7 6.77 7.46 2.55
C ARG A 7 7.48 6.41 1.70
N GLN A 8 8.75 6.12 2.01
CA GLN A 8 9.50 5.03 1.39
C GLN A 8 8.91 3.66 1.75
N HIS A 9 9.05 2.68 0.87
CA HIS A 9 8.57 1.33 1.08
C HIS A 9 9.65 0.44 1.70
N ASP A 10 10.92 0.65 1.35
CA ASP A 10 12.10 -0.04 1.88
C ASP A 10 13.17 0.99 2.24
N THR A 11 14.17 0.57 2.99
CA THR A 11 15.33 1.40 3.40
C THR A 11 16.13 1.94 2.21
N THR A 12 16.06 1.29 1.06
CA THR A 12 16.74 1.69 -0.18
C THR A 12 15.98 2.70 -1.03
N ASP A 13 14.72 3.03 -0.66
CA ASP A 13 13.80 3.84 -1.47
C ASP A 13 13.84 5.33 -1.16
N CYS A 14 14.71 5.80 -0.28
CA CYS A 14 14.70 7.20 0.16
C CYS A 14 14.78 8.19 -1.01
N ALA A 15 15.67 7.97 -1.98
CA ALA A 15 15.80 8.82 -3.17
C ALA A 15 14.54 8.81 -4.05
N ALA A 16 13.97 7.61 -4.29
CA ALA A 16 12.76 7.43 -5.09
C ALA A 16 11.54 8.12 -4.42
N ALA A 17 11.40 7.96 -3.11
CA ALA A 17 10.34 8.62 -2.35
C ALA A 17 10.51 10.16 -2.31
N CYS A 18 11.75 10.66 -2.21
CA CYS A 18 12.05 12.09 -2.32
C CYS A 18 11.65 12.65 -3.69
N LEU A 19 12.03 12.00 -4.78
CA LEU A 19 11.64 12.45 -6.12
C LEU A 19 10.12 12.34 -6.32
N ALA A 20 9.46 11.30 -5.78
CA ALA A 20 8.00 11.19 -5.80
C ALA A 20 7.33 12.36 -5.06
N MET A 21 7.88 12.79 -3.90
CA MET A 21 7.38 13.97 -3.17
C MET A 21 7.51 15.25 -3.98
N VAL A 22 8.65 15.44 -4.67
CA VAL A 22 8.88 16.59 -5.55
C VAL A 22 7.92 16.55 -6.76
N CYS A 23 7.78 15.42 -7.44
CA CYS A 23 6.82 15.25 -8.54
C CYS A 23 5.38 15.55 -8.10
N LEU A 24 4.98 15.04 -6.94
CA LEU A 24 3.64 15.27 -6.38
C LEU A 24 3.42 16.74 -5.98
N HIS A 25 4.47 17.46 -5.55
CA HIS A 25 4.41 18.91 -5.33
C HIS A 25 4.01 19.66 -6.61
N TYR A 26 4.51 19.22 -7.75
CA TYR A 26 4.14 19.72 -9.08
C TYR A 26 2.94 18.98 -9.70
N LYS A 27 2.14 18.27 -8.87
CA LYS A 27 0.89 17.59 -9.26
C LYS A 27 1.05 16.40 -10.23
N LYS A 28 2.24 15.83 -10.35
CA LYS A 28 2.52 14.62 -11.11
C LYS A 28 2.71 13.45 -10.15
N GLU A 29 1.80 12.47 -10.18
CA GLU A 29 1.88 11.28 -9.32
C GLU A 29 2.63 10.18 -10.07
N ILE A 30 3.76 9.71 -9.50
CA ILE A 30 4.59 8.64 -10.07
C ILE A 30 4.86 7.62 -8.96
N THR A 31 4.78 6.34 -9.29
CA THR A 31 5.00 5.26 -8.32
C THR A 31 6.47 5.15 -7.94
N ILE A 32 6.75 4.80 -6.68
CA ILE A 32 8.13 4.57 -6.19
C ILE A 32 8.81 3.49 -7.03
N THR A 33 8.08 2.42 -7.39
CA THR A 33 8.61 1.33 -8.22
C THR A 33 9.17 1.81 -9.55
N ARG A 34 8.42 2.67 -10.29
CA ARG A 34 8.88 3.24 -11.55
C ARG A 34 10.10 4.14 -11.36
N LEU A 35 10.11 4.96 -10.31
CA LEU A 35 11.24 5.82 -9.99
C LEU A 35 12.49 5.02 -9.64
N ARG A 36 12.37 3.90 -8.92
CA ARG A 36 13.48 2.97 -8.66
C ARG A 36 14.13 2.48 -9.94
N ASP A 37 13.31 2.06 -10.91
CA ASP A 37 13.81 1.54 -12.20
C ASP A 37 14.53 2.62 -13.00
N MET A 38 13.98 3.84 -13.07
CA MET A 38 14.60 4.99 -13.73
C MET A 38 15.91 5.42 -13.06
N MET A 39 15.99 5.33 -11.73
CA MET A 39 17.19 5.65 -10.95
C MET A 39 18.24 4.55 -10.97
N GLY A 40 17.90 3.33 -11.42
CA GLY A 40 18.76 2.16 -11.27
C GLY A 40 19.04 1.82 -9.80
N THR A 41 18.04 1.97 -8.92
CA THR A 41 18.13 1.65 -7.48
C THR A 41 18.39 0.16 -7.28
N ASP A 42 19.37 -0.18 -6.43
CA ASP A 42 19.70 -1.57 -6.09
C ASP A 42 19.57 -1.81 -4.57
N LEU A 43 20.06 -2.96 -4.09
CA LEU A 43 20.03 -3.33 -2.67
C LEU A 43 20.85 -2.39 -1.76
N LYS A 44 21.77 -1.58 -2.34
CA LYS A 44 22.55 -0.57 -1.61
C LYS A 44 21.92 0.82 -1.66
N GLY A 45 20.82 0.98 -2.39
CA GLY A 45 20.10 2.25 -2.57
C GLY A 45 20.40 2.93 -3.91
N THR A 46 20.20 4.24 -3.96
CA THR A 46 20.40 5.08 -5.16
C THR A 46 21.52 6.08 -4.91
N ASN A 47 22.41 6.26 -5.87
CA ASN A 47 23.40 7.32 -5.84
C ASN A 47 22.83 8.64 -6.42
N LEU A 48 23.54 9.76 -6.22
CA LEU A 48 23.10 11.08 -6.69
C LEU A 48 22.98 11.14 -8.22
N VAL A 49 23.83 10.40 -8.95
CA VAL A 49 23.82 10.36 -10.43
C VAL A 49 22.53 9.69 -10.94
N GLY A 50 22.12 8.57 -10.34
CA GLY A 50 20.86 7.90 -10.68
C GLY A 50 19.64 8.78 -10.39
N LEU A 51 19.66 9.48 -9.25
CA LEU A 51 18.61 10.43 -8.88
C LEU A 51 18.53 11.59 -9.89
N GLN A 52 19.66 12.14 -10.28
CA GLN A 52 19.76 13.22 -11.27
C GLN A 52 19.29 12.77 -12.66
N LYS A 53 19.71 11.58 -13.12
CA LYS A 53 19.30 11.00 -14.38
C LYS A 53 17.78 10.85 -14.46
N ALA A 54 17.18 10.23 -13.46
CA ALA A 54 15.72 10.04 -13.39
C ALA A 54 14.96 11.38 -13.35
N ALA A 55 15.46 12.37 -12.61
CA ALA A 55 14.84 13.68 -12.55
C ALA A 55 14.89 14.39 -13.92
N ASN A 56 16.02 14.28 -14.65
CA ASN A 56 16.15 14.84 -16.00
C ASN A 56 15.22 14.14 -17.01
N GLU A 57 15.11 12.81 -16.96
CA GLU A 57 14.18 12.04 -17.79
C GLU A 57 12.71 12.40 -17.53
N LEU A 58 12.38 12.85 -16.31
CA LEU A 58 11.05 13.33 -15.96
C LEU A 58 10.76 14.76 -16.42
N GLY A 59 11.76 15.46 -16.98
CA GLY A 59 11.63 16.83 -17.47
C GLY A 59 11.99 17.90 -16.44
N PHE A 60 12.82 17.58 -15.44
CA PHE A 60 13.44 18.58 -14.58
C PHE A 60 14.81 19.00 -15.15
N THR A 61 15.16 20.26 -15.03
CA THR A 61 16.56 20.68 -15.09
C THR A 61 17.14 20.53 -13.70
N THR A 62 18.25 19.80 -13.56
CA THR A 62 18.84 19.48 -12.27
C THR A 62 20.25 20.05 -12.14
N ALA A 63 20.59 20.51 -10.92
CA ALA A 63 21.95 20.92 -10.55
C ALA A 63 22.32 20.29 -9.20
N ALA A 64 23.36 19.46 -9.19
CA ALA A 64 23.95 18.97 -7.97
C ALA A 64 24.99 19.99 -7.47
N VAL A 65 24.76 20.53 -6.28
CA VAL A 65 25.60 21.58 -5.70
C VAL A 65 26.05 21.18 -4.30
N ARG A 66 27.22 21.66 -3.92
CA ARG A 66 27.69 21.56 -2.54
C ARG A 66 27.61 22.92 -1.89
N VAL A 67 26.93 23.02 -0.77
CA VAL A 67 26.64 24.27 -0.07
C VAL A 67 27.12 24.20 1.38
N ASP A 68 27.68 25.27 1.87
CA ASP A 68 27.95 25.50 3.28
C ASP A 68 26.72 26.12 3.97
N ARG A 69 26.85 26.43 5.26
CA ARG A 69 25.76 27.00 6.06
C ARG A 69 25.32 28.37 5.53
N GLU A 70 26.25 29.20 5.09
CA GLU A 70 25.96 30.53 4.57
C GLU A 70 25.19 30.47 3.26
N ASN A 71 25.71 29.69 2.32
CA ASN A 71 25.08 29.54 1.01
C ASN A 71 23.75 28.79 1.08
N PHE A 72 23.53 27.94 2.11
CA PHE A 72 22.23 27.34 2.33
C PHE A 72 21.14 28.37 2.68
N LEU A 73 21.48 29.47 3.34
CA LEU A 73 20.52 30.54 3.63
C LEU A 73 20.23 31.43 2.41
N SER A 74 21.02 31.36 1.34
CA SER A 74 20.76 32.11 0.10
C SER A 74 19.46 31.64 -0.59
N ASP A 75 18.94 32.44 -1.52
CA ASP A 75 17.74 32.09 -2.29
C ASP A 75 18.09 31.07 -3.39
N PHE A 76 17.40 29.93 -3.38
CA PHE A 76 17.48 28.89 -4.42
C PHE A 76 16.16 28.16 -4.56
N SER A 77 16.01 27.41 -5.65
CA SER A 77 14.76 26.72 -5.98
C SER A 77 14.36 25.68 -4.95
N LEU A 78 13.10 25.72 -4.50
CA LEU A 78 12.47 24.78 -3.61
C LEU A 78 11.20 24.21 -4.26
N PRO A 79 10.85 22.92 -4.06
CA PRO A 79 11.54 21.95 -3.21
C PRO A 79 12.85 21.45 -3.83
N CYS A 80 13.83 21.14 -2.98
CA CYS A 80 15.08 20.49 -3.40
C CYS A 80 15.32 19.22 -2.56
N ILE A 81 16.22 18.34 -3.02
CA ILE A 81 16.58 17.11 -2.31
C ILE A 81 17.95 17.31 -1.65
N ALA A 82 18.03 17.05 -0.35
CA ALA A 82 19.25 17.14 0.45
C ALA A 82 19.75 15.76 0.86
N GLN A 83 21.05 15.55 0.85
CA GLN A 83 21.67 14.35 1.40
C GLN A 83 22.02 14.58 2.87
N VAL A 84 21.60 13.65 3.72
CA VAL A 84 21.88 13.64 5.16
C VAL A 84 22.51 12.31 5.57
N ILE A 85 23.15 12.27 6.72
CA ILE A 85 23.65 11.06 7.35
C ILE A 85 22.72 10.72 8.52
N THR A 86 22.21 9.51 8.56
CA THR A 86 21.39 9.03 9.69
C THR A 86 22.25 8.81 10.94
N ASP A 87 21.61 8.69 12.10
CA ASP A 87 22.30 8.36 13.37
C ASP A 87 23.07 7.02 13.32
N GLN A 88 22.76 6.17 12.33
CA GLN A 88 23.45 4.91 12.04
C GLN A 88 24.63 5.07 11.07
N GLY A 89 24.96 6.28 10.65
CA GLY A 89 26.04 6.56 9.70
C GLY A 89 25.72 6.26 8.23
N LEU A 90 24.44 6.00 7.89
CA LEU A 90 24.03 5.70 6.52
C LEU A 90 23.63 6.97 5.78
N ALA A 91 24.01 7.05 4.49
CA ALA A 91 23.58 8.13 3.62
C ALA A 91 22.06 8.04 3.36
N HIS A 92 21.35 9.14 3.49
CA HIS A 92 19.89 9.23 3.35
C HIS A 92 19.53 10.51 2.58
N PHE A 93 18.39 10.49 1.87
CA PHE A 93 17.88 11.67 1.17
C PHE A 93 16.60 12.16 1.82
N VAL A 94 16.47 13.50 1.91
CA VAL A 94 15.29 14.19 2.41
C VAL A 94 14.90 15.33 1.48
N VAL A 95 13.62 15.71 1.45
CA VAL A 95 13.15 16.86 0.65
C VAL A 95 13.09 18.09 1.53
N VAL A 96 13.70 19.17 1.09
CA VAL A 96 13.57 20.49 1.72
C VAL A 96 12.47 21.27 1.01
N PHE A 97 11.36 21.52 1.72
CA PHE A 97 10.21 22.24 1.17
C PHE A 97 10.23 23.73 1.47
N LYS A 98 10.79 24.12 2.62
CA LYS A 98 10.87 25.51 3.06
C LYS A 98 12.02 25.68 4.03
N LYS A 99 12.66 26.82 3.98
CA LYS A 99 13.73 27.22 4.91
C LYS A 99 13.66 28.71 5.21
N THR A 100 14.37 29.16 6.23
CA THR A 100 14.69 30.59 6.41
C THR A 100 15.58 31.00 5.24
N THR A 101 15.24 32.13 4.60
CA THR A 101 16.00 32.67 3.45
C THR A 101 16.39 34.10 3.73
N ILE A 102 17.65 34.41 3.48
CA ILE A 102 18.24 35.76 3.56
C ILE A 102 18.60 36.16 2.14
N ARG A 103 17.99 37.24 1.64
CA ARG A 103 18.06 37.65 0.22
C ARG A 103 19.18 38.62 -0.08
N ASP A 104 19.62 39.36 0.94
CA ASP A 104 20.66 40.40 0.81
C ASP A 104 21.95 39.97 1.51
N ASP A 105 23.10 40.15 0.84
CA ASP A 105 24.41 39.83 1.40
C ASP A 105 24.75 40.68 2.63
N GLY A 106 24.23 41.91 2.72
CA GLY A 106 24.34 42.76 3.90
C GLY A 106 23.55 42.24 5.09
N GLU A 107 22.31 41.77 4.86
CA GLU A 107 21.49 41.12 5.88
C GLU A 107 22.09 39.78 6.32
N ARG A 108 22.70 39.03 5.40
CA ARG A 108 23.38 37.77 5.70
C ARG A 108 24.55 37.96 6.65
N ARG A 109 25.40 38.96 6.38
CA ARG A 109 26.55 39.30 7.23
C ARG A 109 26.13 39.75 8.63
N LYS A 110 25.07 40.56 8.71
CA LYS A 110 24.48 41.01 9.98
C LYS A 110 23.88 39.84 10.76
N HIS A 111 23.11 38.98 10.10
CA HIS A 111 22.49 37.79 10.70
C HIS A 111 23.53 36.84 11.30
N MET A 112 24.66 36.65 10.63
CA MET A 112 25.75 35.78 11.11
C MET A 112 26.48 36.42 12.31
N LEU A 113 26.68 37.74 12.31
CA LEU A 113 27.26 38.44 13.44
C LEU A 113 26.36 38.37 14.67
N ASP A 114 25.06 38.62 14.49
CA ASP A 114 24.04 38.52 15.55
C ASP A 114 23.93 37.08 16.09
N GLU A 115 24.01 36.06 15.22
CA GLU A 115 23.98 34.64 15.63
C GLU A 115 25.26 34.26 16.39
N ALA A 116 26.43 34.69 15.93
CA ALA A 116 27.71 34.45 16.61
C ALA A 116 27.78 35.11 18.00
N GLU A 117 27.18 36.29 18.15
CA GLU A 117 27.08 36.99 19.41
C GLU A 117 26.12 36.30 20.38
N GLN A 118 24.95 35.82 19.88
CA GLN A 118 23.99 35.03 20.66
C GLN A 118 24.54 33.66 21.09
N VAL A 119 25.38 33.01 20.26
CA VAL A 119 26.09 31.78 20.62
C VAL A 119 27.05 32.02 21.77
N LYS A 120 27.88 33.08 21.70
CA LYS A 120 28.81 33.45 22.77
C LYS A 120 28.09 33.76 24.07
N GLU A 121 27.00 34.56 24.03
CA GLU A 121 26.19 34.83 25.21
C GLU A 121 25.52 33.60 25.82
N ALA A 122 25.12 32.62 24.98
CA ALA A 122 24.52 31.38 25.46
C ALA A 122 25.57 30.48 26.12
N GLU A 123 26.79 30.42 25.56
CA GLU A 123 27.93 29.69 26.13
C GLU A 123 28.35 30.27 27.48
N GLU A 124 28.48 31.62 27.59
CA GLU A 124 28.79 32.30 28.85
C GLU A 124 27.72 32.05 29.93
N LYS A 125 26.45 31.90 29.53
CA LYS A 125 25.32 31.61 30.45
C LYS A 125 25.07 30.13 30.69
N GLY A 126 25.92 29.24 30.15
CA GLY A 126 25.76 27.77 30.24
C GLY A 126 24.46 27.23 29.65
N LYS A 127 23.84 27.98 28.71
CA LYS A 127 22.59 27.63 28.04
C LYS A 127 22.87 27.22 26.59
N LYS A 128 22.21 26.18 26.11
CA LYS A 128 22.25 25.83 24.67
C LYS A 128 21.59 26.93 23.86
N HIS A 129 22.32 27.51 22.88
CA HIS A 129 21.75 28.44 21.90
C HIS A 129 20.64 27.74 21.09
N LYS A 130 19.48 28.40 20.94
CA LYS A 130 18.40 27.95 20.05
C LYS A 130 18.40 28.86 18.82
N CYS A 131 18.87 28.33 17.71
CA CYS A 131 18.76 28.99 16.41
C CYS A 131 17.29 29.31 16.08
N LYS A 132 17.01 30.54 15.64
CA LYS A 132 15.67 30.97 15.21
C LYS A 132 15.31 30.49 13.80
N ASP A 133 16.33 30.13 13.03
CA ASP A 133 16.15 29.62 11.66
C ASP A 133 15.59 28.22 11.64
N TYR A 134 14.76 27.96 10.67
CA TYR A 134 14.08 26.68 10.55
C TYR A 134 14.12 26.13 9.13
N VAL A 135 14.00 24.82 9.04
CA VAL A 135 13.84 24.06 7.79
C VAL A 135 12.62 23.16 7.93
N ILE A 136 11.79 23.10 6.88
CA ILE A 136 10.71 22.13 6.77
C ILE A 136 11.18 21.03 5.82
N ILE A 137 11.39 19.85 6.37
CA ILE A 137 11.86 18.69 5.63
C ILE A 137 10.77 17.63 5.51
N GLY A 138 10.74 16.94 4.36
CA GLY A 138 10.02 15.70 4.17
C GLY A 138 11.02 14.55 4.22
N ASP A 139 11.08 13.87 5.36
CA ASP A 139 11.91 12.69 5.53
C ASP A 139 11.11 11.44 5.14
N PRO A 140 11.45 10.75 4.04
CA PRO A 140 10.68 9.61 3.55
C PRO A 140 10.65 8.43 4.52
N ALA A 141 11.57 8.33 5.46
CA ALA A 141 11.60 7.29 6.48
C ALA A 141 10.63 7.57 7.65
N THR A 142 10.41 8.85 7.97
CA THR A 142 9.65 9.23 9.16
C THR A 142 8.39 10.02 8.83
N GLU A 143 8.52 11.33 8.69
CA GLU A 143 7.39 12.25 8.46
C GLU A 143 7.85 13.62 7.97
N LEU A 144 6.89 14.51 7.79
CA LEU A 144 7.13 15.91 7.48
C LEU A 144 7.40 16.67 8.78
N LYS A 145 8.62 17.21 8.94
CA LYS A 145 9.08 17.85 10.17
C LYS A 145 9.50 19.30 9.95
N LYS A 146 9.25 20.12 10.95
CA LYS A 146 9.87 21.44 11.07
C LYS A 146 10.97 21.34 12.12
N ILE A 147 12.23 21.50 11.72
CA ILE A 147 13.42 21.40 12.58
C ILE A 147 14.20 22.70 12.58
N SER A 148 15.04 22.91 13.59
CA SER A 148 15.97 24.04 13.60
C SER A 148 17.09 23.85 12.59
N LEU A 149 17.68 24.95 12.14
CA LEU A 149 18.81 24.89 11.21
C LEU A 149 19.99 24.13 11.81
N ASP A 150 20.26 24.29 13.11
CA ASP A 150 21.34 23.58 13.81
C ASP A 150 21.13 22.07 13.84
N GLU A 151 19.90 21.63 14.07
CA GLU A 151 19.53 20.21 14.04
C GLU A 151 19.68 19.61 12.65
N PHE A 152 19.28 20.36 11.61
CA PHE A 152 19.46 19.95 10.22
C PHE A 152 20.93 19.79 9.87
N TYR A 153 21.76 20.78 10.25
CA TYR A 153 23.19 20.78 9.91
C TYR A 153 24.02 19.70 10.61
N LYS A 154 23.57 19.14 11.73
CA LYS A 154 24.25 18.00 12.37
C LYS A 154 24.37 16.79 11.45
N ASN A 155 23.35 16.59 10.62
CA ASN A 155 23.23 15.41 9.76
C ASN A 155 23.41 15.75 8.27
N PHE A 156 23.46 17.01 7.89
CA PHE A 156 23.57 17.45 6.51
C PHE A 156 24.99 17.31 5.96
N THR A 157 25.14 16.69 4.78
CA THR A 157 26.45 16.45 4.13
C THR A 157 26.95 17.64 3.30
N GLY A 158 26.16 18.69 3.16
CA GLY A 158 26.43 19.81 2.26
C GLY A 158 25.96 19.59 0.82
N VAL A 159 25.41 18.43 0.48
CA VAL A 159 25.01 18.10 -0.90
C VAL A 159 23.52 18.35 -1.10
N LEU A 160 23.18 19.17 -2.11
CA LEU A 160 21.81 19.43 -2.56
C LEU A 160 21.65 19.07 -4.04
N LEU A 161 20.52 18.53 -4.37
CA LEU A 161 20.02 18.43 -5.75
C LEU A 161 18.90 19.45 -5.93
N LEU A 162 19.16 20.50 -6.69
CA LEU A 162 18.19 21.50 -7.10
C LEU A 162 17.40 20.97 -8.30
N LEU A 163 16.08 21.18 -8.31
CA LEU A 163 15.18 20.68 -9.34
C LEU A 163 14.28 21.83 -9.81
N ASN A 164 14.33 22.14 -11.10
CA ASN A 164 13.44 23.10 -11.73
C ASN A 164 12.64 22.40 -12.84
N PRO A 165 11.31 22.41 -12.78
CA PRO A 165 10.49 21.81 -13.86
C PRO A 165 10.65 22.61 -15.14
N THR A 166 10.88 21.92 -16.25
CA THR A 166 10.90 22.51 -17.59
C THR A 166 9.50 22.46 -18.22
N SER A 167 9.34 23.10 -19.40
CA SER A 167 8.11 22.97 -20.18
C SER A 167 7.79 21.52 -20.56
N GLU A 168 8.81 20.66 -20.65
CA GLU A 168 8.68 19.25 -20.95
C GLU A 168 8.16 18.41 -19.78
N PHE A 169 8.29 18.89 -18.54
CA PHE A 169 7.75 18.22 -17.35
C PHE A 169 6.23 17.97 -17.42
N ASN A 170 5.48 18.85 -18.08
CA ASN A 170 4.04 18.75 -18.27
C ASN A 170 3.64 17.99 -19.55
N VAL A 171 4.59 17.67 -20.43
CA VAL A 171 4.36 16.87 -21.64
C VAL A 171 4.76 15.44 -21.33
N SER A 172 3.78 14.55 -21.34
CA SER A 172 4.00 13.11 -21.27
C SER A 172 5.04 12.69 -22.32
N GLN A 173 6.23 12.30 -21.88
CA GLN A 173 7.36 12.04 -22.77
C GLN A 173 7.33 10.62 -23.32
N ARG A 174 6.39 10.33 -24.16
CA ARG A 174 6.61 9.33 -25.20
C ARG A 174 6.47 10.03 -26.54
N LYS A 175 7.46 9.88 -27.39
CA LYS A 175 7.36 10.25 -28.79
C LYS A 175 6.06 9.67 -29.31
N LYS A 176 5.05 10.50 -29.58
CA LYS A 176 3.75 10.01 -30.03
C LYS A 176 3.95 9.25 -31.32
N LEU A 177 3.69 7.96 -31.28
CA LEU A 177 3.64 7.14 -32.48
C LEU A 177 2.50 7.67 -33.36
N ALA A 178 2.73 7.68 -34.67
CA ALA A 178 1.69 8.07 -35.63
C ALA A 178 0.51 7.08 -35.57
N PRO A 179 -0.74 7.54 -35.76
CA PRO A 179 -1.90 6.64 -35.84
C PRO A 179 -1.63 5.53 -36.89
N GLY A 180 -1.75 4.26 -36.46
CA GLY A 180 -1.50 3.09 -37.29
C GLY A 180 -0.07 2.54 -37.25
N ALA A 181 0.86 3.14 -36.49
CA ALA A 181 2.17 2.54 -36.24
C ALA A 181 2.06 1.34 -35.25
N PRO A 182 2.89 0.29 -35.42
CA PRO A 182 2.95 -0.83 -34.48
C PRO A 182 3.15 -0.30 -33.04
N GLY A 183 2.29 -0.71 -32.11
CA GLY A 183 2.34 -0.25 -30.72
C GLY A 183 1.55 1.02 -30.40
N TYR A 184 0.88 1.67 -31.38
CA TYR A 184 0.07 2.88 -31.15
C TYR A 184 -1.08 2.66 -30.16
N GLU A 185 -1.78 1.53 -30.24
CA GLU A 185 -2.87 1.19 -29.32
C GLU A 185 -2.36 0.89 -27.91
N ALA A 186 -1.21 0.22 -27.80
CA ALA A 186 -0.54 -0.03 -26.53
C ALA A 186 -0.05 1.29 -25.90
N GLN A 187 0.43 2.22 -26.71
CA GLN A 187 0.82 3.56 -26.26
C GLN A 187 -0.38 4.39 -25.81
N GLN A 188 -1.52 4.35 -26.51
CA GLN A 188 -2.76 5.00 -26.08
C GLN A 188 -3.32 4.41 -24.77
N ALA A 189 -3.26 3.10 -24.61
CA ALA A 189 -3.67 2.43 -23.37
C ALA A 189 -2.77 2.83 -22.20
N SER A 190 -1.46 3.00 -22.44
CA SER A 190 -0.46 3.46 -21.48
C SER A 190 -0.59 4.95 -21.15
N GLU A 191 -0.89 5.82 -22.13
CA GLU A 191 -1.13 7.26 -21.92
C GLU A 191 -2.41 7.55 -21.10
N LYS A 192 -3.43 6.70 -21.21
CA LYS A 192 -4.62 6.76 -20.33
C LYS A 192 -4.29 6.46 -18.86
N ASN A 193 -3.15 5.81 -18.60
CA ASN A 193 -2.68 5.40 -17.27
C ASN A 193 -1.56 6.27 -16.69
N ASP A 194 -1.11 7.31 -17.41
CA ASP A 194 -0.04 8.17 -16.94
C ASP A 194 -0.46 8.98 -15.72
N GLY A 195 -0.02 8.52 -14.55
CA GLY A 195 0.07 9.30 -13.33
C GLY A 195 -0.94 9.03 -12.22
N LYS A 196 -1.98 8.23 -12.44
CA LYS A 196 -2.84 7.79 -11.33
C LYS A 196 -2.79 6.27 -11.23
N PRO A 197 -2.51 5.71 -10.05
CA PRO A 197 -2.69 4.27 -9.86
C PRO A 197 -4.11 3.94 -10.31
N ASN A 198 -4.23 3.06 -11.30
CA ASN A 198 -5.53 2.73 -11.90
C ASN A 198 -6.37 1.91 -10.92
N ARG A 199 -6.85 2.57 -9.85
CA ARG A 199 -7.73 1.97 -8.84
C ARG A 199 -8.96 1.30 -9.47
N TRP A 200 -9.49 1.91 -10.55
CA TRP A 200 -10.62 1.37 -11.29
C TRP A 200 -10.23 0.17 -12.15
N GLY A 201 -9.08 0.16 -12.77
CA GLY A 201 -8.60 -0.98 -13.55
C GLY A 201 -8.36 -2.20 -12.68
N MET A 202 -7.81 -2.01 -11.47
CA MET A 202 -7.62 -3.10 -10.52
C MET A 202 -8.96 -3.54 -9.94
N MET A 203 -9.81 -2.62 -9.51
CA MET A 203 -11.17 -2.97 -9.07
C MET A 203 -11.91 -3.77 -10.15
N LYS A 204 -11.75 -3.38 -11.42
CA LYS A 204 -12.32 -4.11 -12.54
C LYS A 204 -11.73 -5.53 -12.68
N ARG A 205 -10.41 -5.69 -12.60
CA ARG A 205 -9.77 -7.04 -12.61
C ARG A 205 -10.31 -7.94 -11.48
N TYR A 206 -10.50 -7.39 -10.27
CA TYR A 206 -11.09 -8.14 -9.15
C TYR A 206 -12.58 -8.43 -9.38
N ILE A 207 -13.35 -7.48 -9.93
CA ILE A 207 -14.75 -7.72 -10.30
C ILE A 207 -14.83 -8.79 -11.38
N ASP A 208 -13.93 -8.80 -12.36
CA ASP A 208 -13.86 -9.82 -13.41
C ASP A 208 -13.54 -11.22 -12.82
N LEU A 209 -12.79 -11.31 -11.71
CA LEU A 209 -12.60 -12.55 -10.96
C LEU A 209 -13.86 -12.99 -10.18
N LEU A 210 -14.71 -12.04 -9.79
CA LEU A 210 -15.96 -12.30 -9.08
C LEU A 210 -17.12 -12.70 -10.03
N LEU A 211 -17.15 -12.12 -11.23
CA LEU A 211 -18.24 -12.33 -12.21
C LEU A 211 -18.51 -13.80 -12.56
N PRO A 212 -17.51 -14.71 -12.70
CA PRO A 212 -17.76 -16.13 -12.93
C PRO A 212 -18.54 -16.81 -11.80
N GLN A 213 -18.46 -16.27 -10.57
CA GLN A 213 -19.09 -16.84 -9.38
C GLN A 213 -20.46 -16.21 -9.05
N LYS A 214 -21.10 -15.51 -10.01
CA LYS A 214 -22.39 -14.81 -9.82
C LYS A 214 -23.51 -15.69 -9.22
N LYS A 215 -23.51 -17.01 -9.49
CA LYS A 215 -24.48 -17.94 -8.92
C LYS A 215 -24.31 -18.11 -7.40
N LEU A 216 -23.07 -18.26 -6.93
CA LEU A 216 -22.78 -18.37 -5.49
C LEU A 216 -23.07 -17.05 -4.76
N PHE A 217 -22.78 -15.91 -5.37
CA PHE A 217 -23.18 -14.60 -4.85
C PHE A 217 -24.70 -14.48 -4.71
N PHE A 218 -25.43 -14.89 -5.74
CA PHE A 218 -26.90 -14.90 -5.70
C PHE A 218 -27.44 -15.78 -4.56
N TYR A 219 -26.91 -17.00 -4.38
CA TYR A 219 -27.33 -17.87 -3.27
C TYR A 219 -26.98 -17.28 -1.90
N ALA A 220 -25.83 -16.61 -1.75
CA ALA A 220 -25.47 -15.95 -0.52
C ALA A 220 -26.42 -14.78 -0.19
N ILE A 221 -26.76 -13.96 -1.17
CA ILE A 221 -27.71 -12.86 -1.01
C ILE A 221 -29.12 -13.39 -0.73
N LEU A 222 -29.57 -14.41 -1.48
CA LEU A 222 -30.87 -15.02 -1.30
C LEU A 222 -31.03 -15.62 0.12
N SER A 223 -30.02 -16.36 0.59
CA SER A 223 -30.02 -16.90 1.95
C SER A 223 -30.04 -15.80 3.02
N SER A 224 -29.34 -14.68 2.78
CA SER A 224 -29.40 -13.51 3.68
C SER A 224 -30.79 -12.88 3.73
N VAL A 225 -31.43 -12.68 2.59
CA VAL A 225 -32.80 -12.14 2.52
C VAL A 225 -33.78 -13.08 3.24
N ILE A 226 -33.67 -14.41 3.02
CA ILE A 226 -34.53 -15.38 3.72
C ILE A 226 -34.29 -15.32 5.24
N THR A 227 -33.04 -15.30 5.69
CA THR A 227 -32.70 -15.16 7.12
C THR A 227 -33.26 -13.87 7.70
N THR A 228 -33.24 -12.76 6.96
CA THR A 228 -33.83 -11.48 7.37
C THR A 228 -35.35 -11.60 7.50
N ILE A 229 -36.03 -12.24 6.55
CA ILE A 229 -37.48 -12.45 6.59
C ILE A 229 -37.86 -13.33 7.80
N LEU A 230 -37.11 -14.40 8.07
CA LEU A 230 -37.33 -15.26 9.24
C LEU A 230 -37.05 -14.49 10.56
N GLY A 231 -36.06 -13.60 10.58
CA GLY A 231 -35.80 -12.70 11.71
C GLY A 231 -36.96 -11.73 11.97
N ILE A 232 -37.56 -11.17 10.90
CA ILE A 232 -38.77 -10.35 10.99
C ILE A 232 -39.94 -11.17 11.53
N ALA A 233 -40.16 -12.37 11.00
CA ALA A 233 -41.19 -13.28 11.51
C ALA A 233 -40.96 -13.58 13.01
N SER A 234 -39.71 -13.86 13.39
CA SER A 234 -39.34 -14.08 14.81
C SER A 234 -39.62 -12.90 15.71
N SER A 235 -39.54 -11.66 15.22
CA SER A 235 -39.89 -10.45 15.99
C SER A 235 -41.39 -10.37 16.31
N MET A 236 -42.26 -10.99 15.48
CA MET A 236 -43.69 -11.07 15.73
C MET A 236 -44.05 -11.97 16.91
N PHE A 237 -43.18 -12.90 17.31
CA PHE A 237 -43.35 -13.68 18.53
C PHE A 237 -43.56 -12.81 19.76
N ASN A 238 -42.63 -11.87 19.99
CA ASN A 238 -42.74 -10.95 21.13
C ASN A 238 -44.01 -10.10 21.07
N LYS A 239 -44.42 -9.68 19.87
CA LYS A 239 -45.65 -8.92 19.69
C LYS A 239 -46.88 -9.74 20.09
N ILE A 240 -47.06 -10.94 19.55
CA ILE A 240 -48.21 -11.82 19.80
C ILE A 240 -48.21 -12.25 21.28
N LEU A 241 -47.07 -12.55 21.83
CA LEU A 241 -46.91 -12.91 23.24
C LEU A 241 -47.40 -11.83 24.19
N MET A 242 -47.02 -10.58 23.94
CA MET A 242 -47.37 -9.45 24.81
C MET A 242 -48.76 -8.86 24.57
N ASP A 243 -49.24 -8.91 23.33
CA ASP A 243 -50.52 -8.29 22.95
C ASP A 243 -51.70 -9.24 23.06
N GLU A 244 -51.48 -10.56 22.84
CA GLU A 244 -52.59 -11.56 22.76
C GLU A 244 -52.51 -12.59 23.90
N VAL A 245 -51.33 -13.22 24.10
CA VAL A 245 -51.25 -14.36 25.06
C VAL A 245 -51.32 -13.86 26.49
N LEU A 246 -50.52 -12.87 26.85
CA LEU A 246 -50.43 -12.39 28.24
C LEU A 246 -51.71 -11.72 28.76
N PRO A 247 -52.41 -10.80 28.00
CA PRO A 247 -53.60 -10.17 28.48
C PRO A 247 -54.81 -11.09 28.59
N TYR A 248 -54.88 -12.12 27.74
CA TYR A 248 -56.03 -13.03 27.67
C TYR A 248 -55.81 -14.39 28.31
N GLY A 249 -54.57 -14.66 28.86
CA GLY A 249 -54.26 -15.92 29.56
C GLY A 249 -54.37 -17.17 28.66
N LEU A 250 -53.97 -17.10 27.40
CA LEU A 250 -54.16 -18.15 26.39
C LEU A 250 -53.04 -19.20 26.43
N ASP A 251 -53.07 -20.13 27.39
CA ASP A 251 -52.02 -21.14 27.54
C ASP A 251 -51.84 -22.03 26.30
N ASN A 252 -52.92 -22.47 25.65
CA ASN A 252 -52.87 -23.27 24.42
C ASN A 252 -52.17 -22.51 23.25
N LEU A 253 -52.43 -21.21 23.14
CA LEU A 253 -51.77 -20.37 22.14
C LEU A 253 -50.30 -20.22 22.44
N LEU A 254 -49.90 -20.08 23.71
CA LEU A 254 -48.51 -20.02 24.14
C LEU A 254 -47.72 -21.25 23.68
N VAL A 255 -48.24 -22.46 23.95
CA VAL A 255 -47.56 -23.70 23.52
C VAL A 255 -47.41 -23.75 22.01
N THR A 256 -48.49 -23.42 21.27
CA THR A 256 -48.46 -23.40 19.81
C THR A 256 -47.42 -22.38 19.28
N LEU A 257 -47.36 -21.16 19.83
CA LEU A 257 -46.39 -20.16 19.46
C LEU A 257 -44.97 -20.64 19.71
N ILE A 258 -44.67 -21.23 20.88
CA ILE A 258 -43.34 -21.74 21.21
C ILE A 258 -42.91 -22.78 20.17
N ILE A 259 -43.77 -23.70 19.78
CA ILE A 259 -43.49 -24.75 18.78
C ILE A 259 -43.18 -24.09 17.42
N VAL A 260 -44.08 -23.20 16.94
CA VAL A 260 -43.94 -22.55 15.63
C VAL A 260 -42.65 -21.72 15.57
N PHE A 261 -42.40 -20.87 16.56
CA PHE A 261 -41.21 -20.04 16.54
C PHE A 261 -39.93 -20.79 16.83
N SER A 262 -39.95 -21.92 17.55
CA SER A 262 -38.82 -22.85 17.63
C SER A 262 -38.49 -23.44 16.27
N MET A 263 -39.48 -23.82 15.49
CA MET A 263 -39.30 -24.31 14.11
C MET A 263 -38.72 -23.19 13.19
N VAL A 264 -39.22 -21.95 13.30
CA VAL A 264 -38.71 -20.80 12.55
C VAL A 264 -37.25 -20.54 12.93
N SER A 265 -36.92 -20.57 14.24
CA SER A 265 -35.54 -20.36 14.71
C SER A 265 -34.60 -21.48 14.22
N LEU A 266 -35.03 -22.74 14.28
CA LEU A 266 -34.28 -23.88 13.76
C LEU A 266 -34.01 -23.74 12.26
N THR A 267 -35.05 -23.38 11.50
CA THR A 267 -34.94 -23.14 10.04
C THR A 267 -33.99 -21.98 9.74
N SER A 268 -34.07 -20.90 10.50
CA SER A 268 -33.18 -19.75 10.37
C SER A 268 -31.71 -20.13 10.63
N SER A 269 -31.47 -20.96 11.66
CA SER A 269 -30.13 -21.46 11.98
C SER A 269 -29.59 -22.38 10.86
N LEU A 270 -30.42 -23.23 10.31
CA LEU A 270 -30.04 -24.10 9.21
C LEU A 270 -29.68 -23.31 7.93
N ILE A 271 -30.51 -22.32 7.60
CA ILE A 271 -30.21 -21.42 6.47
C ILE A 271 -28.95 -20.61 6.72
N GLY A 272 -28.72 -20.15 7.96
CA GLY A 272 -27.48 -19.50 8.38
C GLY A 272 -26.25 -20.39 8.17
N PHE A 273 -26.36 -21.67 8.51
CA PHE A 273 -25.31 -22.67 8.25
C PHE A 273 -25.05 -22.84 6.75
N VAL A 274 -26.09 -23.03 5.94
CA VAL A 274 -25.96 -23.16 4.47
C VAL A 274 -25.32 -21.89 3.89
N ARG A 275 -25.73 -20.71 4.35
CA ARG A 275 -25.12 -19.44 3.97
C ARG A 275 -23.63 -19.42 4.25
N GLN A 276 -23.22 -19.79 5.46
CA GLN A 276 -21.80 -19.82 5.84
C GLN A 276 -21.00 -20.79 4.97
N TRP A 277 -21.58 -21.93 4.65
CA TRP A 277 -20.96 -22.91 3.76
C TRP A 277 -20.79 -22.39 2.33
N VAL A 278 -21.80 -21.69 1.78
CA VAL A 278 -21.71 -21.01 0.48
C VAL A 278 -20.60 -19.94 0.48
N LEU A 279 -20.48 -19.17 1.57
CA LEU A 279 -19.44 -18.15 1.71
C LEU A 279 -18.04 -18.75 1.72
N ILE A 280 -17.85 -19.87 2.43
CA ILE A 280 -16.56 -20.61 2.43
C ILE A 280 -16.21 -21.08 1.02
N HIS A 281 -17.16 -21.68 0.29
CA HIS A 281 -16.93 -22.12 -1.08
C HIS A 281 -16.60 -20.98 -2.03
N LEU A 282 -17.28 -19.86 -1.89
CA LEU A 282 -17.02 -18.65 -2.65
C LEU A 282 -15.62 -18.12 -2.36
N SER A 283 -15.22 -18.08 -1.07
CA SER A 283 -13.89 -17.69 -0.65
C SER A 283 -12.79 -18.51 -1.34
N ILE A 284 -12.92 -19.84 -1.34
CA ILE A 284 -11.96 -20.75 -1.97
C ILE A 284 -11.89 -20.52 -3.49
N LYS A 285 -13.04 -20.33 -4.14
CA LYS A 285 -13.11 -20.10 -5.59
C LYS A 285 -12.54 -18.75 -6.05
N ILE A 286 -12.44 -17.78 -5.15
CA ILE A 286 -11.79 -16.49 -5.40
C ILE A 286 -10.29 -16.59 -5.06
N ASP A 287 -9.95 -17.32 -4.00
CA ASP A 287 -8.59 -17.45 -3.50
C ASP A 287 -7.63 -18.08 -4.52
N ILE A 288 -8.04 -19.20 -5.09
CA ILE A 288 -7.18 -19.96 -6.00
C ILE A 288 -6.73 -19.13 -7.21
N PRO A 289 -7.63 -18.51 -8.02
CA PRO A 289 -7.20 -17.70 -9.15
C PRO A 289 -6.40 -16.45 -8.75
N LEU A 290 -6.73 -15.85 -7.61
CA LEU A 290 -6.01 -14.67 -7.12
C LEU A 290 -4.56 -15.01 -6.77
N MET A 291 -4.36 -16.07 -5.98
CA MET A 291 -3.05 -16.49 -5.53
C MET A 291 -2.21 -17.09 -6.67
N LEU A 292 -2.80 -17.95 -7.49
CA LEU A 292 -2.09 -18.50 -8.65
C LEU A 292 -1.77 -17.42 -9.69
N GLY A 293 -2.67 -16.45 -9.90
CA GLY A 293 -2.41 -15.30 -10.75
C GLY A 293 -1.25 -14.43 -10.25
N TYR A 294 -1.19 -14.19 -8.93
CA TYR A 294 -0.09 -13.47 -8.29
C TYR A 294 1.25 -14.20 -8.46
N PHE A 295 1.31 -15.50 -8.10
CA PHE A 295 2.54 -16.29 -8.26
C PHE A 295 2.92 -16.43 -9.74
N GLY A 296 1.94 -16.67 -10.61
CA GLY A 296 2.19 -16.74 -12.06
C GLY A 296 2.83 -15.46 -12.57
N HIS A 297 2.31 -14.29 -12.17
CA HIS A 297 2.89 -13.02 -12.55
C HIS A 297 4.31 -12.83 -12.00
N ILE A 298 4.54 -13.11 -10.71
CA ILE A 298 5.87 -12.99 -10.10
C ILE A 298 6.90 -13.85 -10.83
N PHE A 299 6.58 -15.11 -11.15
CA PHE A 299 7.54 -15.99 -11.83
C PHE A 299 7.88 -15.55 -13.26
N HIS A 300 7.06 -14.71 -13.85
CA HIS A 300 7.31 -14.12 -15.18
C HIS A 300 7.95 -12.73 -15.13
N LEU A 301 8.26 -12.20 -13.94
CA LEU A 301 8.95 -10.92 -13.81
C LEU A 301 10.44 -11.05 -14.20
N PRO A 302 11.04 -10.00 -14.78
CA PRO A 302 12.43 -10.01 -15.21
C PRO A 302 13.40 -10.15 -14.02
N MET A 303 14.57 -10.75 -14.26
CA MET A 303 15.58 -10.99 -13.22
C MET A 303 16.05 -9.70 -12.54
N LYS A 304 16.03 -8.58 -13.25
CA LYS A 304 16.29 -7.23 -12.71
C LYS A 304 15.40 -6.89 -11.52
N PHE A 305 14.11 -7.30 -11.55
CA PHE A 305 13.18 -7.10 -10.46
C PHE A 305 13.65 -7.80 -9.17
N PHE A 306 14.08 -9.05 -9.27
CA PHE A 306 14.55 -9.84 -8.11
C PHE A 306 15.93 -9.38 -7.61
N ALA A 307 16.82 -8.97 -8.52
CA ALA A 307 18.16 -8.50 -8.16
C ALA A 307 18.14 -7.16 -7.40
N THR A 308 17.09 -6.36 -7.57
CA THR A 308 16.97 -5.03 -6.97
C THR A 308 16.11 -4.99 -5.71
N ARG A 309 15.50 -6.12 -5.30
CA ARG A 309 14.57 -6.20 -4.17
C ARG A 309 14.99 -7.26 -3.17
N LYS A 310 14.67 -7.00 -1.90
CA LYS A 310 14.88 -8.00 -0.84
C LYS A 310 13.79 -9.09 -0.94
N THR A 311 14.17 -10.33 -0.72
CA THR A 311 13.23 -11.47 -0.70
C THR A 311 12.09 -11.24 0.33
N GLY A 312 12.41 -10.59 1.48
CA GLY A 312 11.43 -10.24 2.49
C GLY A 312 10.36 -9.25 1.99
N ASP A 313 10.70 -8.31 1.09
CA ASP A 313 9.73 -7.41 0.48
C ASP A 313 8.75 -8.19 -0.42
N ILE A 314 9.24 -9.13 -1.21
CA ILE A 314 8.40 -9.99 -2.06
C ILE A 314 7.47 -10.87 -1.23
N THR A 315 7.95 -11.45 -0.11
CA THR A 315 7.11 -12.26 0.79
C THR A 315 6.06 -11.44 1.54
N THR A 316 6.36 -10.18 1.90
CA THR A 316 5.33 -9.31 2.51
C THR A 316 4.19 -8.99 1.53
N ARG A 317 4.46 -8.94 0.22
CA ARG A 317 3.43 -8.75 -0.81
C ARG A 317 2.49 -9.95 -0.94
N TYR A 318 2.97 -11.16 -0.65
CA TYR A 318 2.09 -12.32 -0.51
C TYR A 318 1.09 -12.13 0.64
N SER A 319 1.57 -11.61 1.79
CA SER A 319 0.68 -11.26 2.91
C SER A 319 -0.32 -10.17 2.52
N ASP A 320 0.12 -9.16 1.75
CA ASP A 320 -0.77 -8.13 1.20
C ASP A 320 -1.87 -8.74 0.31
N ALA A 321 -1.54 -9.71 -0.56
CA ALA A 321 -2.52 -10.44 -1.37
C ALA A 321 -3.54 -11.20 -0.52
N ASN A 322 -3.09 -11.80 0.59
CA ASN A 322 -3.96 -12.50 1.54
C ASN A 322 -4.92 -11.53 2.28
N THR A 323 -4.45 -10.35 2.64
CA THR A 323 -5.29 -9.28 3.20
C THR A 323 -6.36 -8.83 2.21
N ILE A 324 -5.99 -8.62 0.96
CA ILE A 324 -6.93 -8.25 -0.11
C ILE A 324 -7.99 -9.33 -0.30
N LYS A 325 -7.59 -10.61 -0.35
CA LYS A 325 -8.50 -11.76 -0.41
C LYS A 325 -9.54 -11.70 0.70
N SER A 326 -9.11 -11.57 1.95
CA SER A 326 -10.01 -11.58 3.13
C SER A 326 -11.08 -10.48 3.03
N ILE A 327 -10.75 -9.36 2.42
CA ILE A 327 -11.64 -8.24 2.25
C ILE A 327 -12.69 -8.51 1.17
N PHE A 328 -12.27 -8.99 0.01
CA PHE A 328 -13.20 -9.29 -1.07
C PHE A 328 -14.14 -10.43 -0.71
N THR A 329 -13.68 -11.43 0.03
CA THR A 329 -14.49 -12.60 0.37
C THR A 329 -15.36 -12.40 1.61
N SER A 330 -14.83 -11.77 2.66
CA SER A 330 -15.56 -11.63 3.93
C SER A 330 -16.26 -10.28 4.04
N ILE A 331 -15.54 -9.20 3.72
CA ILE A 331 -16.03 -7.83 3.97
C ILE A 331 -17.02 -7.40 2.90
N ALA A 332 -16.69 -7.57 1.60
CA ALA A 332 -17.57 -7.12 0.53
C ALA A 332 -18.94 -7.84 0.57
N LEU A 333 -18.91 -9.15 0.86
CA LEU A 333 -20.15 -9.94 1.00
C LEU A 333 -20.94 -9.56 2.25
N SER A 334 -20.26 -9.41 3.40
CA SER A 334 -20.93 -8.95 4.63
C SER A 334 -21.59 -7.59 4.42
N LEU A 335 -20.89 -6.63 3.78
CA LEU A 335 -21.44 -5.32 3.49
C LEU A 335 -22.68 -5.37 2.60
N VAL A 336 -22.69 -6.18 1.54
CA VAL A 336 -23.88 -6.32 0.66
C VAL A 336 -25.07 -6.89 1.43
N MET A 337 -24.81 -7.90 2.27
CA MET A 337 -25.86 -8.51 3.12
C MET A 337 -26.35 -7.55 4.20
N ASP A 338 -25.45 -6.87 4.89
CA ASP A 338 -25.75 -5.91 5.94
C ASP A 338 -26.55 -4.72 5.39
N ILE A 339 -26.19 -4.20 4.21
CA ILE A 339 -26.93 -3.13 3.55
C ILE A 339 -28.32 -3.60 3.14
N SER A 340 -28.46 -4.79 2.56
CA SER A 340 -29.77 -5.33 2.17
C SER A 340 -30.67 -5.53 3.39
N MET A 341 -30.13 -6.06 4.49
CA MET A 341 -30.83 -6.22 5.75
C MET A 341 -31.27 -4.88 6.34
N ALA A 342 -30.39 -3.89 6.36
CA ALA A 342 -30.70 -2.56 6.85
C ALA A 342 -31.79 -1.86 6.04
N ILE A 343 -31.78 -2.00 4.71
CA ILE A 343 -32.82 -1.43 3.83
C ILE A 343 -34.19 -2.09 4.11
N ILE A 344 -34.24 -3.42 4.13
CA ILE A 344 -35.50 -4.17 4.33
C ILE A 344 -36.09 -3.83 5.72
N THR A 345 -35.25 -3.94 6.77
CA THR A 345 -35.70 -3.65 8.14
C THR A 345 -36.04 -2.18 8.32
N GLY A 346 -35.30 -1.26 7.69
CA GLY A 346 -35.59 0.17 7.73
C GLY A 346 -36.95 0.53 7.16
N ILE A 347 -37.35 -0.07 6.02
CA ILE A 347 -38.69 0.13 5.43
C ILE A 347 -39.80 -0.35 6.38
N ILE A 348 -39.58 -1.50 7.03
CA ILE A 348 -40.55 -2.07 7.97
C ILE A 348 -40.68 -1.20 9.23
N LEU A 349 -39.55 -0.80 9.82
CA LEU A 349 -39.49 0.06 11.00
C LEU A 349 -40.19 1.41 10.73
N PHE A 350 -39.96 2.00 9.55
CA PHE A 350 -40.65 3.23 9.14
C PHE A 350 -42.15 3.06 9.06
N ARG A 351 -42.62 1.90 8.54
CA ARG A 351 -44.06 1.58 8.48
C ARG A 351 -44.67 1.29 9.85
N MET A 352 -43.87 0.73 10.77
CA MET A 352 -44.35 0.46 12.14
C MET A 352 -44.49 1.75 12.96
N ASN A 353 -43.47 2.58 12.96
CA ASN A 353 -43.49 3.85 13.69
C ASN A 353 -42.42 4.81 13.14
N ALA A 354 -42.83 5.84 12.43
CA ALA A 354 -41.95 6.82 11.80
C ALA A 354 -41.14 7.64 12.81
N MET A 355 -41.70 7.94 14.00
CA MET A 355 -41.00 8.72 15.05
C MET A 355 -39.84 7.91 15.64
N LEU A 356 -40.07 6.67 16.05
CA LEU A 356 -39.02 5.79 16.58
C LEU A 356 -37.97 5.46 15.51
N PHE A 357 -38.38 5.28 14.25
CA PHE A 357 -37.48 5.09 13.13
C PHE A 357 -36.56 6.30 12.89
N SER A 358 -37.08 7.53 13.04
CA SER A 358 -36.29 8.76 12.88
C SER A 358 -35.13 8.81 13.90
N ILE A 359 -35.37 8.36 15.14
CA ILE A 359 -34.36 8.25 16.18
C ILE A 359 -33.29 7.23 15.76
N SER A 360 -33.72 6.04 15.27
CA SER A 360 -32.78 5.00 14.79
C SER A 360 -31.97 5.46 13.59
N LEU A 361 -32.56 6.21 12.66
CA LEU A 361 -31.91 6.80 11.51
C LEU A 361 -30.87 7.86 11.92
N PHE A 362 -31.23 8.72 12.89
CA PHE A 362 -30.32 9.73 13.42
C PHE A 362 -29.11 9.06 14.11
N MET A 363 -29.33 8.00 14.88
CA MET A 363 -28.25 7.16 15.44
C MET A 363 -27.35 6.61 14.32
N ALA A 364 -27.94 6.12 13.23
CA ALA A 364 -27.18 5.62 12.08
C ALA A 364 -26.26 6.70 11.49
N LEU A 365 -26.76 7.92 11.32
CA LEU A 365 -25.97 9.05 10.80
C LEU A 365 -24.83 9.43 11.75
N VAL A 366 -25.07 9.46 13.05
CA VAL A 366 -24.04 9.73 14.07
C VAL A 366 -22.96 8.63 14.04
N SER A 367 -23.36 7.36 13.90
CA SER A 367 -22.41 6.23 13.77
C SER A 367 -21.55 6.32 12.51
N ILE A 368 -22.13 6.70 11.39
CA ILE A 368 -21.37 6.94 10.13
C ILE A 368 -20.39 8.10 10.32
N LEU A 369 -20.81 9.18 10.98
CA LEU A 369 -19.93 10.32 11.28
C LEU A 369 -18.74 9.87 12.16
N LEU A 370 -18.99 9.03 13.16
CA LEU A 370 -17.93 8.43 14.00
C LEU A 370 -16.91 7.67 13.15
N VAL A 371 -17.36 6.82 12.21
CA VAL A 371 -16.48 6.10 11.26
C VAL A 371 -15.62 7.08 10.45
N LEU A 372 -16.20 8.18 9.97
CA LEU A 372 -15.46 9.18 9.18
C LEU A 372 -14.42 9.93 10.01
N VAL A 373 -14.71 10.26 11.26
CA VAL A 373 -13.78 10.93 12.18
C VAL A 373 -12.57 10.04 12.47
N PHE A 374 -12.76 8.75 12.71
CA PHE A 374 -11.69 7.80 13.02
C PHE A 374 -10.92 7.31 11.78
N LYS A 375 -11.35 7.65 10.57
CA LYS A 375 -10.69 7.24 9.32
C LYS A 375 -9.21 7.64 9.25
N GLN A 376 -8.86 8.88 9.60
CA GLN A 376 -7.49 9.38 9.52
C GLN A 376 -6.58 8.79 10.61
N PRO A 377 -6.98 8.71 11.91
CA PRO A 377 -6.23 8.01 12.93
C PRO A 377 -5.89 6.56 12.55
N TYR A 378 -6.87 5.78 12.07
CA TYR A 378 -6.63 4.39 11.66
C TYR A 378 -5.68 4.28 10.47
N LYS A 379 -5.82 5.16 9.47
CA LYS A 379 -4.90 5.17 8.33
C LYS A 379 -3.45 5.34 8.77
N ARG A 380 -3.18 6.31 9.66
CA ARG A 380 -1.82 6.57 10.17
C ARG A 380 -1.27 5.38 10.94
N ILE A 381 -2.06 4.83 11.86
CA ILE A 381 -1.60 3.71 12.68
C ILE A 381 -1.35 2.46 11.84
N ASN A 382 -2.17 2.18 10.82
CA ASN A 382 -1.97 1.05 9.91
C ASN A 382 -0.69 1.21 9.10
N GLU A 383 -0.41 2.43 8.58
CA GLU A 383 0.84 2.71 7.89
C GLU A 383 2.05 2.50 8.81
N GLU A 384 2.00 2.98 10.08
CA GLU A 384 3.05 2.75 11.08
C GLU A 384 3.21 1.26 11.40
N THR A 385 2.12 0.54 11.60
CA THR A 385 2.12 -0.91 11.92
C THR A 385 2.77 -1.72 10.80
N MET A 386 2.39 -1.45 9.54
CA MET A 386 2.95 -2.18 8.38
C MET A 386 4.45 -1.99 8.25
N ILE A 387 4.95 -0.77 8.47
CA ILE A 387 6.37 -0.47 8.37
C ILE A 387 7.15 -1.13 9.50
N GLN A 388 6.65 -1.02 10.73
CA GLN A 388 7.32 -1.64 11.87
C GLN A 388 7.32 -3.17 11.76
N SER A 389 6.23 -3.78 11.27
CA SER A 389 6.17 -5.22 11.01
C SER A 389 7.17 -5.65 9.94
N ALA A 390 7.33 -4.84 8.88
CA ALA A 390 8.34 -5.12 7.85
C ALA A 390 9.76 -5.02 8.40
N ALA A 391 10.06 -4.01 9.25
CA ALA A 391 11.36 -3.85 9.89
C ALA A 391 11.67 -5.03 10.82
N LEU A 392 10.73 -5.43 11.67
CA LEU A 392 10.86 -6.57 12.58
C LEU A 392 11.09 -7.88 11.81
N ASN A 393 10.31 -8.14 10.77
CA ASN A 393 10.48 -9.32 9.93
C ASN A 393 11.83 -9.34 9.20
N SER A 394 12.28 -8.19 8.70
CA SER A 394 13.59 -8.07 8.06
C SER A 394 14.72 -8.39 9.05
N GLN A 395 14.66 -7.83 10.26
CA GLN A 395 15.63 -8.09 11.33
C GLN A 395 15.68 -9.58 11.69
N MET A 396 14.51 -10.21 11.84
CA MET A 396 14.41 -11.64 12.15
C MET A 396 15.00 -12.51 11.02
N ILE A 397 14.66 -12.24 9.76
CA ILE A 397 15.17 -12.97 8.61
C ILE A 397 16.68 -12.80 8.49
N GLU A 398 17.21 -11.59 8.70
CA GLU A 398 18.63 -11.29 8.64
C GLU A 398 19.40 -12.01 9.75
N SER A 399 18.89 -12.01 10.99
CA SER A 399 19.46 -12.74 12.12
C SER A 399 19.49 -14.25 11.86
N LEU A 400 18.41 -14.83 11.33
CA LEU A 400 18.36 -16.26 11.00
C LEU A 400 19.29 -16.64 9.84
N ARG A 401 19.43 -15.79 8.81
CA ARG A 401 20.39 -16.01 7.71
C ARG A 401 21.83 -15.92 8.18
N GLY A 402 22.12 -15.02 9.13
CA GLY A 402 23.44 -14.82 9.71
C GLY A 402 23.70 -15.68 10.95
N ILE A 403 22.89 -16.70 11.24
CA ILE A 403 22.96 -17.46 12.49
C ILE A 403 24.34 -18.10 12.74
N GLU A 404 24.99 -18.58 11.68
CA GLU A 404 26.35 -19.14 11.76
C GLU A 404 27.35 -18.07 12.24
N THR A 405 27.30 -16.88 11.67
CA THR A 405 28.15 -15.75 12.08
C THR A 405 27.87 -15.31 13.52
N ILE A 406 26.60 -15.28 13.93
CA ILE A 406 26.20 -14.95 15.29
C ILE A 406 26.77 -15.97 16.27
N LYS A 407 26.64 -17.27 15.96
CA LYS A 407 27.17 -18.38 16.76
C LYS A 407 28.68 -18.37 16.85
N CYS A 408 29.36 -18.17 15.70
CA CYS A 408 30.83 -18.12 15.69
C CYS A 408 31.43 -16.98 16.50
N ASN A 409 30.67 -15.87 16.67
CA ASN A 409 31.12 -14.71 17.44
C ASN A 409 30.53 -14.65 18.86
N ALA A 410 29.75 -15.65 19.28
CA ALA A 410 29.03 -15.69 20.58
C ALA A 410 28.24 -14.38 20.83
N ASN A 411 27.52 -13.88 19.81
CA ASN A 411 26.87 -12.57 19.82
C ASN A 411 25.32 -12.66 19.92
N GLU A 412 24.82 -13.76 20.50
CA GLU A 412 23.39 -14.05 20.61
C GLU A 412 22.66 -13.00 21.45
N ASP A 413 23.23 -12.60 22.58
CA ASP A 413 22.61 -11.66 23.51
C ASP A 413 22.45 -10.27 22.87
N THR A 414 23.45 -9.81 22.14
CA THR A 414 23.38 -8.52 21.41
C THR A 414 22.33 -8.55 20.31
N GLN A 415 22.21 -9.66 19.60
CA GLN A 415 21.20 -9.82 18.56
C GLN A 415 19.78 -9.90 19.16
N LEU A 416 19.65 -10.59 20.29
CA LEU A 416 18.39 -10.65 21.04
C LEU A 416 17.97 -9.23 21.52
N GLU A 417 18.91 -8.46 22.07
CA GLU A 417 18.65 -7.06 22.48
C GLU A 417 18.20 -6.18 21.32
N ASN A 418 18.81 -6.33 20.15
CA ASN A 418 18.41 -5.59 18.94
C ASN A 418 17.01 -5.99 18.46
N LEU A 419 16.68 -7.28 18.48
CA LEU A 419 15.35 -7.79 18.13
C LEU A 419 14.31 -7.31 19.16
N GLU A 420 14.65 -7.32 20.45
CA GLU A 420 13.79 -6.82 21.55
C GLU A 420 13.45 -5.34 21.36
N LYS A 421 14.42 -4.50 21.00
CA LYS A 421 14.20 -3.07 20.72
C LYS A 421 13.16 -2.87 19.61
N GLU A 422 13.27 -3.62 18.50
CA GLU A 422 12.32 -3.53 17.39
C GLU A 422 10.94 -4.12 17.78
N TYR A 423 10.92 -5.20 18.56
CA TYR A 423 9.69 -5.79 19.06
C TYR A 423 8.94 -4.85 20.02
N ILE A 424 9.65 -4.19 20.93
CA ILE A 424 9.07 -3.19 21.86
C ILE A 424 8.47 -2.01 21.06
N LYS A 425 9.12 -1.57 19.97
CA LYS A 425 8.54 -0.52 19.10
C LYS A 425 7.21 -1.00 18.49
N SER A 426 7.17 -2.23 17.98
CA SER A 426 5.95 -2.84 17.45
C SER A 426 4.83 -2.91 18.51
N LEU A 427 5.15 -3.32 19.73
CA LEU A 427 4.19 -3.34 20.84
C LEU A 427 3.66 -1.95 21.19
N LYS A 428 4.50 -0.91 21.19
CA LYS A 428 4.07 0.47 21.44
C LYS A 428 3.08 0.96 20.38
N ILE A 429 3.29 0.61 19.11
CA ILE A 429 2.35 0.94 18.04
C ILE A 429 1.05 0.17 18.20
N SER A 430 1.12 -1.13 18.53
CA SER A 430 -0.04 -1.98 18.81
C SER A 430 -0.86 -1.44 19.99
N LEU A 431 -0.22 -1.01 21.07
CA LEU A 431 -0.89 -0.36 22.21
C LEU A 431 -1.59 0.94 21.79
N ARG A 432 -0.98 1.76 20.92
CA ARG A 432 -1.61 2.97 20.40
C ARG A 432 -2.83 2.62 19.53
N SER A 433 -2.72 1.60 18.69
CA SER A 433 -3.83 1.07 17.90
C SER A 433 -4.99 0.61 18.79
N SER A 434 -4.69 -0.19 19.81
CA SER A 434 -5.68 -0.69 20.77
C SER A 434 -6.36 0.44 21.54
N ARG A 435 -5.62 1.48 21.94
CA ARG A 435 -6.22 2.66 22.59
C ARG A 435 -7.20 3.40 21.69
N ILE A 436 -6.87 3.58 20.41
CA ILE A 436 -7.79 4.22 19.44
C ILE A 436 -9.02 3.36 19.24
N SER A 437 -8.86 2.04 19.06
CA SER A 437 -9.97 1.10 18.87
C SER A 437 -10.87 1.04 20.10
N THR A 438 -10.30 0.90 21.30
CA THR A 438 -11.05 0.90 22.57
C THR A 438 -11.75 2.24 22.78
N GLY A 439 -11.08 3.37 22.49
CA GLY A 439 -11.69 4.69 22.59
C GLY A 439 -12.88 4.87 21.65
N GLN A 440 -12.77 4.44 20.39
CA GLN A 440 -13.86 4.41 19.45
C GLN A 440 -14.99 3.51 19.93
N GLY A 441 -14.68 2.32 20.45
CA GLY A 441 -15.64 1.37 21.00
C GLY A 441 -16.42 1.96 22.18
N LEU A 442 -15.74 2.64 23.10
CA LEU A 442 -16.40 3.33 24.22
C LEU A 442 -17.38 4.41 23.72
N ILE A 443 -16.95 5.29 22.81
CA ILE A 443 -17.80 6.34 22.24
C ILE A 443 -19.01 5.71 21.54
N SER A 444 -18.78 4.65 20.74
CA SER A 444 -19.86 3.92 20.07
C SER A 444 -20.86 3.31 21.04
N THR A 445 -20.38 2.72 22.14
CA THR A 445 -21.23 2.16 23.19
C THR A 445 -22.05 3.24 23.90
N PHE A 446 -21.46 4.38 24.25
CA PHE A 446 -22.21 5.50 24.83
C PHE A 446 -23.30 6.01 23.90
N ILE A 447 -22.98 6.18 22.60
CA ILE A 447 -23.95 6.61 21.59
C ILE A 447 -25.09 5.58 21.51
N SER A 448 -24.77 4.28 21.33
CA SER A 448 -25.79 3.24 21.17
C SER A 448 -26.66 3.08 22.42
N THR A 449 -26.07 3.15 23.62
CA THR A 449 -26.83 3.09 24.88
C THR A 449 -27.72 4.31 25.06
N GLY A 450 -27.22 5.52 24.79
CA GLY A 450 -28.01 6.74 24.87
C GLY A 450 -29.20 6.73 23.93
N PHE A 451 -29.00 6.31 22.68
CA PHE A 451 -30.10 6.15 21.70
C PHE A 451 -31.08 5.03 22.06
N SER A 452 -30.57 3.91 22.63
CA SER A 452 -31.43 2.83 23.12
C SER A 452 -32.33 3.33 24.26
N MET A 453 -31.79 4.08 25.22
CA MET A 453 -32.55 4.69 26.29
C MET A 453 -33.60 5.71 25.76
N LEU A 454 -33.20 6.55 24.81
CA LEU A 454 -34.10 7.51 24.17
C LEU A 454 -35.25 6.79 23.42
N THR A 455 -34.90 5.74 22.65
CA THR A 455 -35.90 4.93 21.93
C THR A 455 -36.85 4.23 22.92
N THR A 456 -36.34 3.74 24.04
CA THR A 456 -37.14 3.12 25.10
C THR A 456 -38.06 4.15 25.76
N TYR A 457 -37.55 5.32 26.12
CA TYR A 457 -38.34 6.38 26.71
C TYR A 457 -39.49 6.81 25.80
N VAL A 458 -39.21 7.12 24.53
CA VAL A 458 -40.22 7.54 23.57
C VAL A 458 -41.22 6.41 23.28
N GLY A 459 -40.71 5.17 23.10
CA GLY A 459 -41.57 4.01 22.84
C GLY A 459 -42.50 3.67 23.98
N ILE A 460 -42.02 3.65 25.22
CA ILE A 460 -42.85 3.44 26.41
C ILE A 460 -43.85 4.62 26.60
N SER A 461 -43.42 5.86 26.36
CA SER A 461 -44.34 7.02 26.38
C SER A 461 -45.50 6.85 25.40
N GLN A 462 -45.25 6.39 24.17
CA GLN A 462 -46.32 6.13 23.19
C GLN A 462 -47.21 4.96 23.62
N VAL A 463 -46.65 3.93 24.28
CA VAL A 463 -47.47 2.85 24.84
C VAL A 463 -48.40 3.37 25.95
N LEU A 464 -47.92 4.22 26.85
CA LEU A 464 -48.70 4.83 27.91
C LEU A 464 -49.85 5.73 27.40
N HIS A 465 -49.64 6.40 26.26
CA HIS A 465 -50.64 7.23 25.59
C HIS A 465 -51.56 6.43 24.65
N GLY A 466 -51.36 5.11 24.52
CA GLY A 466 -52.22 4.27 23.69
C GLY A 466 -51.95 4.37 22.17
N GLU A 467 -50.86 5.03 21.75
CA GLU A 467 -50.46 5.19 20.34
C GLU A 467 -49.81 3.92 19.79
N MET A 468 -49.34 3.05 20.66
CA MET A 468 -48.63 1.79 20.30
C MET A 468 -48.91 0.72 21.36
N THR A 469 -48.96 -0.55 20.95
CA THR A 469 -49.05 -1.67 21.90
C THR A 469 -47.69 -2.01 22.49
N LEU A 470 -47.64 -2.63 23.67
CA LEU A 470 -46.39 -3.07 24.30
C LEU A 470 -45.68 -4.11 23.43
N GLY A 471 -46.41 -5.06 22.83
CA GLY A 471 -45.85 -6.04 21.91
C GLY A 471 -45.37 -5.38 20.62
N GLY A 472 -46.04 -4.34 20.12
CA GLY A 472 -45.55 -3.54 19.01
C GLY A 472 -44.22 -2.87 19.29
N PHE A 473 -44.04 -2.28 20.48
CA PHE A 473 -42.75 -1.70 20.91
C PHE A 473 -41.65 -2.77 21.03
N MET A 474 -41.96 -3.94 21.60
CA MET A 474 -41.02 -5.05 21.70
C MET A 474 -40.57 -5.57 20.34
N ALA A 475 -41.51 -5.71 19.39
CA ALA A 475 -41.18 -6.07 18.01
C ALA A 475 -40.32 -5.01 17.32
N PHE A 476 -40.64 -3.71 17.50
CA PHE A 476 -39.84 -2.60 16.99
C PHE A 476 -38.42 -2.65 17.54
N SER A 477 -38.24 -2.85 18.86
CA SER A 477 -36.92 -2.91 19.52
C SER A 477 -36.09 -4.08 18.97
N THR A 478 -36.70 -5.26 18.78
CA THR A 478 -36.04 -6.42 18.20
C THR A 478 -35.61 -6.15 16.74
N LEU A 479 -36.49 -5.59 15.92
CA LEU A 479 -36.19 -5.26 14.53
C LEU A 479 -35.16 -4.13 14.41
N SER A 480 -35.16 -3.16 15.34
CA SER A 480 -34.19 -2.08 15.37
C SER A 480 -32.76 -2.59 15.50
N SER A 481 -32.55 -3.72 16.20
CA SER A 481 -31.21 -4.35 16.29
C SER A 481 -30.71 -4.87 14.93
N TYR A 482 -31.60 -5.38 14.06
CA TYR A 482 -31.24 -5.76 12.69
C TYR A 482 -30.91 -4.57 11.80
N PHE A 483 -31.45 -3.39 12.09
CA PHE A 483 -31.10 -2.14 11.42
C PHE A 483 -29.78 -1.55 11.91
N THR A 484 -29.49 -1.65 13.20
CA THR A 484 -28.29 -1.03 13.83
C THR A 484 -27.07 -1.93 13.83
N SER A 485 -27.23 -3.28 13.82
CA SER A 485 -26.11 -4.25 13.79
C SER A 485 -25.15 -4.04 12.61
N PRO A 486 -25.61 -3.79 11.36
CA PRO A 486 -24.73 -3.46 10.24
C PRO A 486 -23.80 -2.27 10.48
N LEU A 487 -24.26 -1.28 11.22
CA LEU A 487 -23.47 -0.09 11.54
C LEU A 487 -22.32 -0.43 12.51
N SER A 488 -22.61 -1.28 13.49
CA SER A 488 -21.58 -1.79 14.42
C SER A 488 -20.54 -2.64 13.68
N ASN A 489 -20.96 -3.45 12.72
CA ASN A 489 -20.07 -4.23 11.86
C ASN A 489 -19.16 -3.30 11.02
N LEU A 490 -19.71 -2.21 10.43
CA LEU A 490 -18.93 -1.22 9.70
C LEU A 490 -17.83 -0.59 10.55
N ILE A 491 -18.12 -0.29 11.82
CA ILE A 491 -17.12 0.22 12.77
C ILE A 491 -16.01 -0.80 12.97
N GLY A 492 -16.34 -2.07 13.19
CA GLY A 492 -15.37 -3.17 13.35
C GLY A 492 -14.52 -3.41 12.10
N LEU A 493 -15.09 -3.26 10.93
CA LEU A 493 -14.40 -3.46 9.64
C LEU A 493 -13.55 -2.26 9.21
N GLN A 494 -13.67 -1.11 9.86
CA GLN A 494 -13.01 0.12 9.43
C GLN A 494 -11.49 -0.03 9.33
N MET A 495 -10.86 -0.71 10.28
CA MET A 495 -9.42 -0.96 10.29
C MET A 495 -9.01 -1.85 9.11
N SER A 496 -9.71 -2.95 8.91
CA SER A 496 -9.45 -3.89 7.81
C SER A 496 -9.62 -3.26 6.43
N ILE A 497 -10.63 -2.40 6.26
CA ILE A 497 -10.85 -1.65 5.00
C ILE A 497 -9.69 -0.68 4.72
N GLN A 498 -9.12 -0.04 5.75
CA GLN A 498 -7.95 0.84 5.58
C GLN A 498 -6.70 0.03 5.22
N GLU A 499 -6.46 -1.08 5.91
CA GLU A 499 -5.37 -2.01 5.63
C GLU A 499 -5.43 -2.51 4.17
N ALA A 500 -6.60 -2.92 3.72
CA ALA A 500 -6.83 -3.31 2.34
C ALA A 500 -6.46 -2.26 1.31
N GLY A 501 -6.84 -1.02 1.57
CA GLY A 501 -6.53 0.08 0.66
C GLY A 501 -5.02 0.27 0.47
N ILE A 502 -4.24 0.03 1.52
CA ILE A 502 -2.77 0.09 1.49
C ILE A 502 -2.22 -1.13 0.76
N SER A 503 -2.63 -2.34 1.16
CA SER A 503 -2.20 -3.60 0.54
C SER A 503 -2.52 -3.65 -0.95
N MET A 504 -3.71 -3.14 -1.34
CA MET A 504 -4.10 -3.04 -2.75
C MET A 504 -3.17 -2.13 -3.55
N LYS A 505 -2.80 -0.97 -3.02
CA LYS A 505 -1.84 -0.08 -3.68
C LYS A 505 -0.50 -0.77 -3.90
N ARG A 506 0.00 -1.45 -2.88
CA ARG A 506 1.29 -2.16 -2.92
C ARG A 506 1.28 -3.34 -3.89
N LEU A 507 0.19 -4.11 -3.93
CA LEU A 507 0.06 -5.23 -4.85
C LEU A 507 -0.03 -4.76 -6.30
N THR A 508 -0.74 -3.63 -6.56
CA THR A 508 -0.82 -3.02 -7.89
C THR A 508 0.55 -2.68 -8.45
N GLU A 509 1.44 -2.17 -7.62
CA GLU A 509 2.78 -1.79 -8.04
C GLU A 509 3.60 -2.98 -8.57
N ILE A 510 3.32 -4.20 -8.10
CA ILE A 510 3.95 -5.42 -8.63
C ILE A 510 3.20 -5.93 -9.85
N MET A 511 1.87 -5.97 -9.78
CA MET A 511 1.04 -6.50 -10.87
C MET A 511 1.05 -5.63 -12.13
N ASP A 512 1.37 -4.35 -12.01
CA ASP A 512 1.54 -3.43 -13.12
C ASP A 512 3.00 -3.43 -13.68
N TYR A 513 3.91 -4.19 -13.05
CA TYR A 513 5.27 -4.36 -13.57
C TYR A 513 5.23 -5.31 -14.79
N PRO A 514 5.83 -4.94 -15.93
CA PRO A 514 5.75 -5.76 -17.13
C PRO A 514 6.43 -7.12 -16.94
N ALA A 515 5.79 -8.18 -17.43
CA ALA A 515 6.38 -9.50 -17.48
C ALA A 515 7.54 -9.56 -18.50
N GLU A 516 8.42 -10.55 -18.36
CA GLU A 516 9.65 -10.67 -19.14
C GLU A 516 9.42 -10.78 -20.65
N ASP A 517 8.36 -11.49 -21.04
CA ASP A 517 8.00 -11.72 -22.45
C ASP A 517 6.85 -10.82 -22.94
N GLU A 518 6.40 -9.84 -22.11
CA GLU A 518 5.47 -8.80 -22.55
C GLU A 518 6.19 -7.81 -23.47
N ASN A 519 6.18 -8.13 -24.76
CA ASN A 519 6.90 -7.37 -25.78
C ASN A 519 6.24 -6.02 -26.11
N ASP A 520 6.91 -4.95 -25.73
CA ASP A 520 6.69 -3.60 -26.32
C ASP A 520 7.23 -3.50 -27.78
N LYS A 521 7.89 -4.54 -28.30
CA LYS A 521 8.61 -4.48 -29.59
C LYS A 521 7.72 -4.76 -30.81
N GLY A 522 6.49 -5.23 -30.62
CA GLY A 522 5.47 -5.38 -31.68
C GLY A 522 5.73 -6.48 -32.72
N TYR A 523 6.67 -7.39 -32.47
CA TYR A 523 6.93 -8.59 -33.30
C TYR A 523 6.94 -9.84 -32.43
N GLU A 524 6.52 -10.98 -33.01
CA GLU A 524 6.60 -12.28 -32.31
C GLU A 524 8.05 -12.71 -32.15
N LEU A 525 8.44 -13.06 -30.92
CA LEU A 525 9.77 -13.60 -30.62
C LEU A 525 9.90 -15.02 -31.19
N THR A 526 11.00 -15.24 -31.89
CA THR A 526 11.30 -16.54 -32.47
C THR A 526 11.74 -17.54 -31.38
N PRO A 527 11.30 -18.80 -31.39
CA PRO A 527 11.87 -19.79 -30.46
C PRO A 527 13.26 -20.22 -30.92
N LEU A 528 14.23 -20.27 -29.99
CA LEU A 528 15.53 -20.90 -30.20
C LEU A 528 15.40 -22.38 -29.89
N GLU A 529 15.30 -23.22 -30.93
CA GLU A 529 15.17 -24.68 -30.74
C GLU A 529 16.52 -25.32 -30.35
N LYS A 530 17.60 -24.84 -30.95
CA LYS A 530 18.96 -25.33 -30.73
C LYS A 530 19.99 -24.25 -31.01
N VAL A 531 21.08 -24.23 -30.23
CA VAL A 531 22.20 -23.33 -30.50
C VAL A 531 23.00 -23.89 -31.68
N GLU A 532 22.80 -23.31 -32.86
CA GLU A 532 23.53 -23.62 -34.08
C GLU A 532 24.30 -22.40 -34.56
N GLY A 533 25.55 -22.58 -34.92
CA GLY A 533 26.45 -21.49 -35.29
C GLY A 533 27.22 -20.86 -34.14
N ASP A 534 27.92 -19.80 -34.45
CA ASP A 534 28.81 -19.10 -33.51
C ASP A 534 27.97 -18.19 -32.57
N ILE A 535 28.48 -17.97 -31.35
CA ILE A 535 27.95 -16.95 -30.43
C ILE A 535 28.92 -15.77 -30.49
N GLU A 536 28.41 -14.61 -30.89
CA GLU A 536 29.22 -13.41 -31.06
C GLU A 536 28.77 -12.29 -30.10
N PHE A 537 29.74 -11.68 -29.42
CA PHE A 537 29.61 -10.43 -28.70
C PHE A 537 30.27 -9.33 -29.52
N LYS A 538 29.56 -8.27 -29.87
CA LYS A 538 30.06 -7.14 -30.68
C LYS A 538 29.86 -5.84 -29.89
N ASP A 539 30.99 -5.26 -29.47
CA ASP A 539 31.06 -3.95 -28.79
C ASP A 539 30.11 -3.82 -27.57
N VAL A 540 30.01 -4.91 -26.79
CA VAL A 540 29.04 -5.02 -25.71
C VAL A 540 29.50 -4.26 -24.49
N THR A 541 28.70 -3.29 -24.04
CA THR A 541 28.84 -2.56 -22.78
C THR A 541 27.66 -2.85 -21.89
N PHE A 542 27.93 -3.14 -20.61
CA PHE A 542 26.91 -3.40 -19.61
C PHE A 542 27.32 -2.93 -18.23
N ARG A 543 26.35 -2.35 -17.48
CA ARG A 543 26.49 -2.00 -16.06
C ARG A 543 25.29 -2.41 -15.23
N TYR A 544 25.51 -2.75 -13.98
CA TYR A 544 24.43 -2.98 -13.02
C TYR A 544 23.95 -1.65 -12.44
N GLY A 545 22.75 -1.22 -12.79
CA GLY A 545 22.21 0.07 -12.37
C GLY A 545 23.08 1.22 -12.87
N ASN A 546 23.47 2.13 -11.96
CA ASN A 546 24.30 3.30 -12.28
C ASN A 546 25.76 3.14 -11.76
N ARG A 547 26.27 1.91 -11.71
CA ARG A 547 27.65 1.61 -11.30
C ARG A 547 28.63 1.75 -12.47
N ALA A 548 29.92 1.62 -12.17
CA ALA A 548 30.93 1.46 -13.22
C ALA A 548 30.57 0.27 -14.13
N PRO A 549 30.90 0.34 -15.43
CA PRO A 549 30.68 -0.76 -16.36
C PRO A 549 31.26 -2.06 -15.82
N ALA A 550 30.47 -3.14 -15.85
CA ALA A 550 30.92 -4.49 -15.56
C ALA A 550 31.53 -5.14 -16.80
N LEU A 551 31.07 -4.73 -17.96
CA LEU A 551 31.65 -5.01 -19.28
C LEU A 551 31.75 -3.68 -20.03
N ASP A 552 32.89 -3.43 -20.65
CA ASP A 552 33.19 -2.18 -21.33
C ASP A 552 33.75 -2.47 -22.74
N HIS A 553 32.92 -2.23 -23.77
CA HIS A 553 33.25 -2.42 -25.18
C HIS A 553 33.89 -3.79 -25.51
N ILE A 554 33.33 -4.89 -24.97
CA ILE A 554 33.88 -6.22 -25.20
C ILE A 554 33.40 -6.82 -26.53
N SER A 555 34.32 -7.44 -27.26
CA SER A 555 34.04 -8.16 -28.49
C SER A 555 34.81 -9.49 -28.51
N PHE A 556 34.09 -10.58 -28.74
CA PHE A 556 34.68 -11.93 -28.89
C PHE A 556 33.67 -12.89 -29.52
N THR A 557 34.19 -14.02 -30.04
CA THR A 557 33.35 -15.06 -30.66
C THR A 557 33.60 -16.39 -29.98
N ILE A 558 32.53 -17.14 -29.72
CA ILE A 558 32.59 -18.55 -29.30
C ILE A 558 32.23 -19.40 -30.53
N PRO A 559 33.20 -20.04 -31.19
CA PRO A 559 32.92 -20.83 -32.39
C PRO A 559 32.05 -22.05 -32.10
N ALA A 560 31.17 -22.38 -33.03
CA ALA A 560 30.30 -23.55 -32.94
C ALA A 560 31.08 -24.83 -32.63
N GLY A 561 30.60 -25.63 -31.68
CA GLY A 561 31.22 -26.90 -31.28
C GLY A 561 32.56 -26.79 -30.54
N LYS A 562 33.04 -25.59 -30.23
CA LYS A 562 34.26 -25.37 -29.45
C LYS A 562 33.99 -25.13 -27.97
N LYS A 563 34.94 -25.46 -27.11
CA LYS A 563 34.95 -25.12 -25.70
C LYS A 563 35.79 -23.87 -25.50
N VAL A 564 35.20 -22.84 -24.91
CA VAL A 564 35.87 -21.58 -24.60
C VAL A 564 35.85 -21.37 -23.08
N ALA A 565 37.00 -21.05 -22.49
CA ALA A 565 37.14 -20.76 -21.07
C ALA A 565 37.27 -19.24 -20.86
N LEU A 566 36.43 -18.67 -19.99
CA LEU A 566 36.56 -17.28 -19.55
C LEU A 566 37.46 -17.21 -18.31
N VAL A 567 38.65 -16.64 -18.46
CA VAL A 567 39.66 -16.54 -17.41
C VAL A 567 39.87 -15.08 -17.00
N GLY A 568 40.06 -14.82 -15.73
CA GLY A 568 40.29 -13.48 -15.21
C GLY A 568 40.10 -13.40 -13.69
N SER A 569 40.47 -12.27 -13.10
CA SER A 569 40.33 -12.00 -11.66
C SER A 569 38.85 -12.00 -11.21
N SER A 570 38.61 -12.11 -9.89
CA SER A 570 37.27 -11.93 -9.36
C SER A 570 36.76 -10.52 -9.68
N GLY A 571 35.50 -10.39 -10.16
CA GLY A 571 34.93 -9.10 -10.57
C GLY A 571 35.20 -8.68 -12.01
N SER A 572 35.95 -9.44 -12.83
CA SER A 572 36.26 -9.12 -14.24
C SER A 572 35.10 -9.32 -15.23
N GLY A 573 33.87 -9.51 -14.76
CA GLY A 573 32.68 -9.59 -15.63
C GLY A 573 32.32 -10.99 -16.14
N LYS A 574 33.05 -12.07 -15.81
CA LYS A 574 32.80 -13.45 -16.32
C LYS A 574 31.35 -13.91 -16.13
N SER A 575 30.84 -13.79 -14.90
CA SER A 575 29.44 -14.14 -14.60
C SER A 575 28.42 -13.17 -15.23
N THR A 576 28.86 -11.98 -15.61
CA THR A 576 28.01 -11.02 -16.32
C THR A 576 27.79 -11.45 -17.76
N ILE A 577 28.80 -11.97 -18.42
CA ILE A 577 28.72 -12.54 -19.78
C ILE A 577 27.66 -13.66 -19.82
N THR A 578 27.72 -14.61 -18.88
CA THR A 578 26.71 -15.69 -18.81
C THR A 578 25.31 -15.19 -18.52
N LYS A 579 25.16 -14.17 -17.67
CA LYS A 579 23.86 -13.56 -17.36
C LYS A 579 23.26 -12.82 -18.55
N LEU A 580 24.08 -12.15 -19.37
CA LEU A 580 23.62 -11.52 -20.61
C LEU A 580 23.22 -12.58 -21.64
N LEU A 581 24.00 -13.65 -21.78
CA LEU A 581 23.68 -14.75 -22.69
C LEU A 581 22.36 -15.45 -22.32
N LEU A 582 22.04 -15.58 -21.02
CA LEU A 582 20.76 -16.09 -20.52
C LEU A 582 19.61 -15.07 -20.58
N LYS A 583 19.86 -13.88 -21.16
CA LYS A 583 18.89 -12.78 -21.22
C LYS A 583 18.32 -12.42 -19.84
N TYR A 584 19.13 -12.47 -18.76
CA TYR A 584 18.74 -11.95 -17.46
C TYR A 584 18.80 -10.41 -17.41
N TYR A 585 19.63 -9.84 -18.27
CA TYR A 585 19.81 -8.41 -18.47
C TYR A 585 20.03 -8.12 -19.96
N GLU A 586 19.69 -6.91 -20.37
CA GLU A 586 19.98 -6.39 -21.71
C GLU A 586 21.27 -5.57 -21.68
N PRO A 587 22.12 -5.61 -22.72
CA PRO A 587 23.30 -4.77 -22.83
C PRO A 587 22.89 -3.28 -22.95
N GLU A 588 23.74 -2.37 -22.47
CA GLU A 588 23.53 -0.93 -22.61
C GLU A 588 23.85 -0.46 -24.04
N SER A 589 24.84 -1.09 -24.66
CA SER A 589 25.21 -0.92 -26.08
C SER A 589 25.87 -2.17 -26.61
N GLY A 590 25.94 -2.29 -27.93
CA GLY A 590 26.45 -3.47 -28.62
C GLY A 590 25.37 -4.53 -28.85
N THR A 591 25.76 -5.66 -29.45
CA THR A 591 24.84 -6.76 -29.80
C THR A 591 25.44 -8.11 -29.40
N ILE A 592 24.55 -9.04 -29.05
CA ILE A 592 24.89 -10.45 -28.80
C ILE A 592 24.09 -11.27 -29.79
N SER A 593 24.75 -12.10 -30.60
CA SER A 593 24.08 -12.93 -31.60
C SER A 593 24.40 -14.41 -31.42
N VAL A 594 23.44 -15.26 -31.78
CA VAL A 594 23.55 -16.72 -31.80
C VAL A 594 23.21 -17.21 -33.21
N GLY A 595 24.17 -17.83 -33.88
CA GLY A 595 24.00 -18.30 -35.26
C GLY A 595 23.71 -17.16 -36.27
N GLY A 596 24.20 -15.93 -35.98
CA GLY A 596 24.02 -14.75 -36.80
C GLY A 596 22.71 -13.98 -36.57
N VAL A 597 21.81 -14.47 -35.71
CA VAL A 597 20.56 -13.79 -35.31
C VAL A 597 20.75 -13.12 -33.96
N ASP A 598 20.25 -11.89 -33.82
CA ASP A 598 20.35 -11.15 -32.57
C ASP A 598 19.61 -11.90 -31.45
N LEU A 599 20.25 -11.99 -30.27
CA LEU A 599 19.68 -12.65 -29.10
C LEU A 599 18.35 -12.02 -28.66
N ASP A 600 18.16 -10.74 -28.95
CA ASP A 600 16.93 -10.01 -28.65
C ASP A 600 15.72 -10.48 -29.46
N GLU A 601 15.92 -11.12 -30.61
CA GLU A 601 14.86 -11.68 -31.45
C GLU A 601 14.31 -13.02 -30.94
N TYR A 602 15.03 -13.68 -30.02
CA TYR A 602 14.61 -14.94 -29.43
C TYR A 602 13.79 -14.77 -28.15
N SER A 603 12.82 -15.69 -27.88
CA SER A 603 12.08 -15.69 -26.62
C SER A 603 12.99 -16.10 -25.47
N ASN A 604 12.84 -15.46 -24.30
CA ASN A 604 13.65 -15.72 -23.10
C ASN A 604 13.59 -17.18 -22.67
N ALA A 605 12.37 -17.76 -22.71
CA ALA A 605 12.15 -19.16 -22.33
C ALA A 605 12.89 -20.15 -23.25
N SER A 606 12.93 -19.89 -24.56
CA SER A 606 13.62 -20.76 -25.52
C SER A 606 15.14 -20.66 -25.36
N VAL A 607 15.68 -19.46 -25.20
CA VAL A 607 17.12 -19.26 -24.94
C VAL A 607 17.57 -20.00 -23.70
N ARG A 608 16.83 -19.88 -22.59
CA ARG A 608 17.17 -20.55 -21.33
C ARG A 608 17.00 -22.06 -21.34
N ARG A 609 16.19 -22.61 -22.25
CA ARG A 609 16.10 -24.07 -22.47
C ARG A 609 17.24 -24.60 -23.33
N ALA A 610 17.70 -23.81 -24.27
CA ALA A 610 18.78 -24.18 -25.18
C ALA A 610 20.19 -23.99 -24.54
N ILE A 611 20.30 -23.11 -23.54
CA ILE A 611 21.57 -22.76 -22.85
C ILE A 611 21.40 -23.14 -21.38
N ALA A 612 22.11 -24.20 -20.93
CA ALA A 612 22.10 -24.73 -19.56
C ALA A 612 23.39 -24.42 -18.79
#